data_3e02fe866d79ba3ce6d762a838d4a2e7
#
_entry.id   3e02fe866d79ba3ce6d762a838d4a2e7
#
_cell.length_a   1.000
_cell.length_b   1.000
_cell.length_c   1.000
_cell.angle_alpha   90.00
_cell.angle_beta   90.00
_cell.angle_gamma   90.00
#
_symmetry.space_group_name_H-M   'P 1'
#
loop_
_entity.id
_entity.type
_entity.pdbx_description
1 polymer ?
#
loop_
_entity_poly.entity_id
_entity_poly.type
_entity_poly.pdbx_seq_one_letter_code
_entity_poly.pdbx_strand_id
1 'polypeptide(L)'
;MSKSVVYFRGMNALRFFAASLVVFHHAEQIRIKNDLFNLKLFSFFNNGGIAVAFFFVLSGFLITYLLLKEKVFSGSVSIKKFYFRRILRIWPLYFLLVFLGTLLIPFLISFFHITYEMPYTFSDVIMYYVFFAPFMVTPLFGHHLLEPLWSIGVEEVFYIFWAPVVKFVKVSITKVAFSIILIKGILVWVSHYFFQDFIFITVFKQLQFESMAVGALGAAWVFHNNEKAFTSFFLFNRFSQIVLFSFVFIRLFFVDYLVEYSPLFSAIHDTFAFHLFINFLFLWLILNVSMNVNSIIRLESRVLNLLGEISYGIYMYHMIVIFSVILFFRDFLAGIDKISATFIFYFFVFSGTILVSYLSKRFFEDYFLNLKSKYRV
;
A
#
# COMPACT_ATOMS: atom_id res chain seq x y z
N MET A 1 -8.74 24.13 -20.09
CA MET A 1 -7.87 23.11 -19.45
C MET A 1 -7.54 22.02 -20.46
N SER A 2 -6.27 21.71 -20.67
CA SER A 2 -5.80 20.73 -21.66
C SER A 2 -6.33 19.31 -21.35
N LYS A 3 -6.69 18.55 -22.40
CA LYS A 3 -7.03 17.11 -22.32
C LYS A 3 -5.85 16.22 -21.93
N SER A 4 -4.64 16.80 -21.72
CA SER A 4 -3.44 16.04 -21.40
C SER A 4 -3.61 15.27 -20.08
N VAL A 5 -3.21 14.01 -20.09
CA VAL A 5 -3.05 13.22 -18.88
C VAL A 5 -1.99 13.92 -18.03
N VAL A 6 -2.34 14.37 -16.82
CA VAL A 6 -1.34 14.94 -15.91
C VAL A 6 -0.38 13.82 -15.53
N TYR A 7 0.87 13.97 -15.92
CA TYR A 7 1.95 13.08 -15.52
C TYR A 7 2.48 13.54 -14.16
N PHE A 8 2.31 12.70 -13.16
CA PHE A 8 2.86 12.95 -11.83
C PHE A 8 4.28 12.40 -11.76
N ARG A 9 5.26 13.30 -11.75
CA ARG A 9 6.69 12.97 -11.75
C ARG A 9 7.05 12.15 -10.51
N GLY A 10 8.01 11.23 -10.61
CA GLY A 10 8.56 10.47 -9.48
C GLY A 10 7.57 9.57 -8.73
N MET A 11 6.28 9.58 -9.07
CA MET A 11 5.25 8.78 -8.38
C MET A 11 5.49 7.28 -8.51
N ASN A 12 6.02 6.82 -9.65
CA ASN A 12 6.39 5.43 -9.86
C ASN A 12 7.51 5.01 -8.92
N ALA A 13 8.52 5.86 -8.74
CA ALA A 13 9.61 5.60 -7.80
C ALA A 13 9.11 5.49 -6.35
N LEU A 14 8.23 6.40 -5.92
CA LEU A 14 7.63 6.34 -4.58
C LEU A 14 6.85 5.03 -4.36
N ARG A 15 6.13 4.55 -5.37
CA ARG A 15 5.44 3.25 -5.32
C ARG A 15 6.41 2.09 -5.17
N PHE A 16 7.52 2.11 -5.92
CA PHE A 16 8.54 1.08 -5.81
C PHE A 16 9.16 1.05 -4.42
N PHE A 17 9.55 2.22 -3.86
CA PHE A 17 10.10 2.29 -2.51
C PHE A 17 9.12 1.79 -1.45
N ALA A 18 7.84 2.16 -1.55
CA ALA A 18 6.83 1.67 -0.62
C ALA A 18 6.62 0.15 -0.74
N ALA A 19 6.56 -0.40 -1.97
CA ALA A 19 6.48 -1.84 -2.17
C ALA A 19 7.71 -2.56 -1.59
N SER A 20 8.92 -2.00 -1.77
CA SER A 20 10.15 -2.57 -1.22
C SER A 20 10.15 -2.61 0.32
N LEU A 21 9.61 -1.57 0.99
CA LEU A 21 9.46 -1.58 2.45
C LEU A 21 8.53 -2.71 2.94
N VAL A 22 7.47 -3.00 2.18
CA VAL A 22 6.58 -4.14 2.49
C VAL A 22 7.33 -5.47 2.31
N VAL A 23 8.12 -5.61 1.24
CA VAL A 23 8.95 -6.80 1.02
C VAL A 23 9.95 -7.00 2.17
N PHE A 24 10.69 -5.95 2.55
CA PHE A 24 11.62 -6.00 3.70
C PHE A 24 10.93 -6.44 4.98
N HIS A 25 9.79 -5.86 5.29
CA HIS A 25 9.03 -6.17 6.51
C HIS A 25 8.62 -7.65 6.59
N HIS A 26 7.97 -8.16 5.55
CA HIS A 26 7.53 -9.56 5.53
C HIS A 26 8.72 -10.54 5.44
N ALA A 27 9.79 -10.17 4.74
CA ALA A 27 11.01 -10.95 4.67
C ALA A 27 11.60 -11.18 6.07
N GLU A 28 11.69 -10.14 6.90
CA GLU A 28 12.20 -10.27 8.27
C GLU A 28 11.22 -11.04 9.18
N GLN A 29 9.92 -10.85 9.03
CA GLN A 29 8.95 -11.65 9.77
C GLN A 29 9.07 -13.15 9.47
N ILE A 30 9.25 -13.52 8.21
CA ILE A 30 9.39 -14.92 7.80
C ILE A 30 10.75 -15.48 8.24
N ARG A 31 11.85 -14.70 8.22
CA ARG A 31 13.15 -15.10 8.75
C ARG A 31 13.06 -15.45 10.24
N ILE A 32 12.37 -14.63 11.03
CA ILE A 32 12.14 -14.89 12.46
C ILE A 32 11.38 -16.20 12.67
N LYS A 33 10.29 -16.42 11.92
CA LYS A 33 9.48 -17.63 12.03
C LYS A 33 10.21 -18.91 11.66
N ASN A 34 11.34 -18.80 10.94
CA ASN A 34 12.16 -19.91 10.50
C ASN A 34 13.52 -20.00 11.24
N ASP A 35 13.65 -19.30 12.38
CA ASP A 35 14.85 -19.29 13.22
C ASP A 35 16.12 -18.84 12.48
N LEU A 36 15.97 -17.99 11.46
CA LEU A 36 17.09 -17.40 10.73
C LEU A 36 17.51 -16.06 11.35
N PHE A 37 18.80 -15.74 11.16
CA PHE A 37 19.28 -14.40 11.52
C PHE A 37 18.44 -13.34 10.81
N ASN A 38 18.06 -12.28 11.55
CA ASN A 38 17.14 -11.25 11.05
C ASN A 38 17.61 -9.83 11.47
N LEU A 39 17.07 -8.84 10.78
CA LEU A 39 17.37 -7.43 10.95
C LEU A 39 16.23 -6.64 11.62
N LYS A 40 15.29 -7.31 12.28
CA LYS A 40 14.10 -6.68 12.89
C LYS A 40 14.44 -5.61 13.94
N LEU A 41 15.62 -5.65 14.54
CA LEU A 41 16.09 -4.61 15.47
C LEU A 41 16.27 -3.24 14.80
N PHE A 42 16.39 -3.18 13.48
CA PHE A 42 16.48 -1.92 12.76
C PHE A 42 15.09 -1.49 12.30
N SER A 43 14.63 -0.34 12.74
CA SER A 43 13.30 0.24 12.42
C SER A 43 12.97 0.22 10.92
N PHE A 44 13.99 0.37 10.08
CA PHE A 44 13.80 0.34 8.62
C PHE A 44 13.05 -0.90 8.13
N PHE A 45 13.32 -2.06 8.72
CA PHE A 45 12.71 -3.33 8.35
C PHE A 45 11.31 -3.57 8.95
N ASN A 46 10.83 -2.65 9.80
CA ASN A 46 9.52 -2.75 10.47
C ASN A 46 8.43 -1.87 9.81
N ASN A 47 8.72 -1.26 8.66
CA ASN A 47 7.87 -0.24 8.05
C ASN A 47 6.75 -0.76 7.11
N GLY A 48 6.40 -2.05 7.15
CA GLY A 48 5.37 -2.62 6.25
C GLY A 48 4.00 -1.92 6.37
N GLY A 49 3.48 -1.78 7.58
CA GLY A 49 2.18 -1.14 7.80
C GLY A 49 2.14 0.32 7.36
N ILE A 50 3.24 1.05 7.55
CA ILE A 50 3.34 2.46 7.15
C ILE A 50 3.46 2.62 5.63
N ALA A 51 4.12 1.67 4.97
CA ALA A 51 4.18 1.63 3.51
C ALA A 51 2.79 1.37 2.90
N VAL A 52 1.96 0.58 3.56
CA VAL A 52 0.56 0.39 3.15
C VAL A 52 -0.27 1.66 3.36
N ALA A 53 -0.08 2.37 4.49
CA ALA A 53 -0.72 3.67 4.71
C ALA A 53 -0.34 4.69 3.62
N PHE A 54 0.94 4.71 3.19
CA PHE A 54 1.37 5.50 2.03
C PHE A 54 0.60 5.12 0.76
N PHE A 55 0.41 3.82 0.46
CA PHE A 55 -0.38 3.39 -0.69
C PHE A 55 -1.84 3.84 -0.60
N PHE A 56 -2.45 3.83 0.58
CA PHE A 56 -3.81 4.33 0.77
C PHE A 56 -3.92 5.84 0.52
N VAL A 57 -2.98 6.65 1.03
CA VAL A 57 -2.93 8.10 0.73
C VAL A 57 -2.77 8.33 -0.77
N LEU A 58 -1.85 7.61 -1.41
CA LEU A 58 -1.60 7.70 -2.85
C LEU A 58 -2.84 7.28 -3.67
N SER A 59 -3.50 6.22 -3.26
CA SER A 59 -4.71 5.69 -3.91
C SER A 59 -5.86 6.69 -3.81
N GLY A 60 -6.11 7.21 -2.60
CA GLY A 60 -7.11 8.26 -2.37
C GLY A 60 -6.86 9.51 -3.20
N PHE A 61 -5.58 9.94 -3.29
CA PHE A 61 -5.17 11.08 -4.13
C PHE A 61 -5.48 10.84 -5.61
N LEU A 62 -4.97 9.74 -6.18
CA LEU A 62 -5.10 9.46 -7.61
C LEU A 62 -6.55 9.25 -8.03
N ILE A 63 -7.30 8.47 -7.27
CA ILE A 63 -8.70 8.17 -7.59
C ILE A 63 -9.54 9.45 -7.56
N THR A 64 -9.40 10.25 -6.50
CA THR A 64 -10.15 11.49 -6.36
C THR A 64 -9.80 12.48 -7.47
N TYR A 65 -8.51 12.64 -7.77
CA TYR A 65 -8.06 13.53 -8.85
C TYR A 65 -8.66 13.12 -10.20
N LEU A 66 -8.62 11.83 -10.55
CA LEU A 66 -9.16 11.32 -11.80
C LEU A 66 -10.68 11.46 -11.88
N LEU A 67 -11.40 11.23 -10.79
CA LEU A 67 -12.86 11.39 -10.74
C LEU A 67 -13.27 12.87 -10.85
N LEU A 68 -12.57 13.78 -10.17
CA LEU A 68 -12.80 15.22 -10.30
C LEU A 68 -12.53 15.69 -11.73
N LYS A 69 -11.44 15.23 -12.32
CA LYS A 69 -11.11 15.53 -13.71
C LYS A 69 -12.21 15.03 -14.66
N GLU A 70 -12.67 13.78 -14.53
CA GLU A 70 -13.77 13.22 -15.32
C GLU A 70 -15.05 14.06 -15.16
N LYS A 71 -15.40 14.44 -13.92
CA LYS A 71 -16.60 15.25 -13.61
C LYS A 71 -16.58 16.59 -14.34
N VAL A 72 -15.43 17.27 -14.40
CA VAL A 72 -15.32 18.57 -15.08
C VAL A 72 -15.33 18.43 -16.60
N PHE A 73 -14.62 17.45 -17.17
CA PHE A 73 -14.54 17.29 -18.62
C PHE A 73 -15.79 16.70 -19.25
N SER A 74 -16.48 15.80 -18.56
CA SER A 74 -17.63 15.07 -19.08
C SER A 74 -18.96 15.51 -18.45
N GLY A 75 -18.95 16.54 -17.58
CA GLY A 75 -20.12 17.01 -16.84
C GLY A 75 -20.58 16.05 -15.72
N SER A 76 -20.17 14.79 -15.75
CA SER A 76 -20.55 13.77 -14.76
C SER A 76 -19.54 12.63 -14.72
N VAL A 77 -19.52 11.88 -13.60
CA VAL A 77 -18.70 10.67 -13.43
C VAL A 77 -19.47 9.47 -13.98
N SER A 78 -18.83 8.68 -14.85
CA SER A 78 -19.35 7.38 -15.26
C SER A 78 -18.90 6.29 -14.31
N ILE A 79 -19.74 5.96 -13.31
CA ILE A 79 -19.47 4.92 -12.31
C ILE A 79 -19.15 3.58 -12.99
N LYS A 80 -19.91 3.20 -14.04
CA LYS A 80 -19.68 1.97 -14.80
C LYS A 80 -18.28 1.93 -15.40
N LYS A 81 -17.85 2.98 -16.12
CA LYS A 81 -16.50 3.06 -16.69
C LYS A 81 -15.42 3.07 -15.61
N PHE A 82 -15.67 3.75 -14.47
CA PHE A 82 -14.75 3.77 -13.35
C PHE A 82 -14.52 2.35 -12.80
N TYR A 83 -15.58 1.60 -12.49
CA TYR A 83 -15.43 0.24 -11.97
C TYR A 83 -14.77 -0.69 -12.98
N PHE A 84 -15.15 -0.67 -14.25
CA PHE A 84 -14.47 -1.49 -15.27
C PHE A 84 -12.96 -1.20 -15.34
N ARG A 85 -12.55 0.07 -15.24
CA ARG A 85 -11.13 0.43 -15.20
C ARG A 85 -10.40 -0.13 -13.98
N ARG A 86 -11.07 -0.27 -12.82
CA ARG A 86 -10.49 -0.86 -11.61
C ARG A 86 -10.46 -2.37 -11.69
N ILE A 87 -11.57 -2.98 -12.05
CA ILE A 87 -11.68 -4.43 -12.28
C ILE A 87 -10.55 -4.92 -13.20
N LEU A 88 -10.41 -4.34 -14.38
CA LEU A 88 -9.36 -4.75 -15.33
C LEU A 88 -7.92 -4.49 -14.84
N ARG A 89 -7.73 -3.66 -13.83
CA ARG A 89 -6.42 -3.38 -13.27
C ARG A 89 -6.07 -4.26 -12.07
N ILE A 90 -7.04 -4.60 -11.22
CA ILE A 90 -6.80 -5.19 -9.90
C ILE A 90 -7.20 -6.67 -9.89
N TRP A 91 -8.40 -6.99 -10.34
CA TRP A 91 -8.99 -8.31 -10.19
C TRP A 91 -8.23 -9.45 -10.87
N PRO A 92 -7.67 -9.30 -12.09
CA PRO A 92 -7.00 -10.41 -12.74
C PRO A 92 -5.86 -10.96 -11.87
N LEU A 93 -4.94 -10.12 -11.40
CA LEU A 93 -3.83 -10.53 -10.56
C LEU A 93 -4.30 -10.93 -9.15
N TYR A 94 -5.28 -10.23 -8.59
CA TYR A 94 -5.86 -10.57 -7.30
C TYR A 94 -6.40 -12.00 -7.28
N PHE A 95 -7.28 -12.36 -8.22
CA PHE A 95 -7.85 -13.71 -8.28
C PHE A 95 -6.85 -14.78 -8.72
N LEU A 96 -5.85 -14.42 -9.53
CA LEU A 96 -4.72 -15.33 -9.80
C LEU A 96 -4.01 -15.70 -8.49
N LEU A 97 -3.69 -14.74 -7.63
CA LEU A 97 -3.04 -15.03 -6.35
C LEU A 97 -3.96 -15.79 -5.38
N VAL A 98 -5.24 -15.47 -5.35
CA VAL A 98 -6.21 -16.27 -4.56
C VAL A 98 -6.20 -17.72 -5.04
N PHE A 99 -6.26 -17.98 -6.33
CA PHE A 99 -6.16 -19.33 -6.91
C PHE A 99 -4.83 -20.01 -6.53
N LEU A 100 -3.71 -19.31 -6.70
CA LEU A 100 -2.39 -19.85 -6.36
C LEU A 100 -2.30 -20.18 -4.87
N GLY A 101 -2.69 -19.28 -3.99
CA GLY A 101 -2.50 -19.42 -2.54
C GLY A 101 -3.54 -20.30 -1.83
N THR A 102 -4.74 -20.48 -2.41
CA THR A 102 -5.79 -21.29 -1.77
C THR A 102 -5.98 -22.67 -2.40
N LEU A 103 -5.54 -22.87 -3.65
CA LEU A 103 -5.70 -24.15 -4.36
C LEU A 103 -4.37 -24.73 -4.83
N LEU A 104 -3.62 -24.01 -5.67
CA LEU A 104 -2.45 -24.59 -6.33
C LEU A 104 -1.30 -24.88 -5.35
N ILE A 105 -0.91 -23.91 -4.53
CA ILE A 105 0.18 -24.07 -3.55
C ILE A 105 -0.16 -25.14 -2.51
N PRO A 106 -1.37 -25.15 -1.87
CA PRO A 106 -1.76 -26.25 -0.99
C PRO A 106 -1.74 -27.62 -1.66
N PHE A 107 -2.21 -27.72 -2.91
CA PHE A 107 -2.12 -28.95 -3.69
C PHE A 107 -0.66 -29.41 -3.89
N LEU A 108 0.25 -28.50 -4.30
CA LEU A 108 1.67 -28.81 -4.48
C LEU A 108 2.34 -29.21 -3.17
N ILE A 109 2.04 -28.53 -2.06
CA ILE A 109 2.53 -28.88 -0.71
C ILE A 109 2.14 -30.31 -0.36
N SER A 110 0.86 -30.66 -0.56
CA SER A 110 0.36 -32.02 -0.31
C SER A 110 0.99 -33.05 -1.26
N PHE A 111 1.07 -32.75 -2.54
CA PHE A 111 1.61 -33.66 -3.57
C PHE A 111 3.10 -33.99 -3.35
N PHE A 112 3.90 -33.00 -2.95
CA PHE A 112 5.33 -33.18 -2.66
C PHE A 112 5.62 -33.52 -1.20
N HIS A 113 4.59 -33.77 -0.37
CA HIS A 113 4.72 -34.10 1.06
C HIS A 113 5.56 -33.07 1.84
N ILE A 114 5.43 -31.78 1.50
CA ILE A 114 6.12 -30.71 2.19
C ILE A 114 5.48 -30.48 3.56
N THR A 115 6.30 -30.43 4.61
CA THR A 115 5.86 -30.15 5.98
C THR A 115 5.55 -28.68 6.16
N TYR A 116 4.35 -28.26 5.71
CA TYR A 116 3.82 -26.91 5.92
C TYR A 116 2.32 -27.02 6.16
N GLU A 117 1.87 -26.52 7.29
CA GLU A 117 0.44 -26.48 7.63
C GLU A 117 -0.16 -25.14 7.20
N MET A 118 -1.15 -25.22 6.33
CA MET A 118 -1.96 -24.04 5.98
C MET A 118 -2.90 -23.72 7.14
N PRO A 119 -3.03 -22.46 7.57
CA PRO A 119 -3.87 -22.09 8.70
C PRO A 119 -5.39 -22.18 8.40
N TYR A 120 -5.78 -22.46 7.16
CA TYR A 120 -7.16 -22.56 6.70
C TYR A 120 -7.28 -23.51 5.50
N THR A 121 -8.50 -23.98 5.23
CA THR A 121 -8.86 -24.66 4.00
C THR A 121 -9.43 -23.67 2.97
N PHE A 122 -9.55 -24.11 1.71
CA PHE A 122 -10.17 -23.30 0.64
C PHE A 122 -11.58 -22.85 1.03
N SER A 123 -12.40 -23.76 1.56
CA SER A 123 -13.80 -23.48 1.95
C SER A 123 -13.91 -22.43 3.04
N ASP A 124 -12.95 -22.36 3.95
CA ASP A 124 -12.97 -21.41 5.07
C ASP A 124 -12.80 -19.96 4.61
N VAL A 125 -12.03 -19.73 3.57
CA VAL A 125 -11.56 -18.39 3.21
C VAL A 125 -12.10 -17.85 1.88
N ILE A 126 -12.57 -18.71 0.98
CA ILE A 126 -12.92 -18.28 -0.39
C ILE A 126 -13.96 -17.17 -0.43
N MET A 127 -14.95 -17.19 0.47
CA MET A 127 -15.97 -16.15 0.52
C MET A 127 -15.41 -14.80 0.94
N TYR A 128 -14.41 -14.76 1.84
CA TYR A 128 -13.74 -13.50 2.20
C TYR A 128 -13.01 -12.90 1.01
N TYR A 129 -12.36 -13.72 0.19
CA TYR A 129 -11.69 -13.23 -1.02
C TYR A 129 -12.65 -12.80 -2.11
N VAL A 130 -13.73 -13.55 -2.34
CA VAL A 130 -14.74 -13.23 -3.36
C VAL A 130 -15.47 -11.93 -3.04
N PHE A 131 -15.77 -11.66 -1.77
CA PHE A 131 -16.44 -10.43 -1.33
C PHE A 131 -15.47 -9.29 -0.97
N PHE A 132 -14.20 -9.40 -1.32
CA PHE A 132 -13.17 -8.40 -1.01
C PHE A 132 -13.07 -8.05 0.47
N ALA A 133 -13.22 -9.04 1.33
CA ALA A 133 -13.02 -8.95 2.77
C ALA A 133 -11.79 -9.74 3.29
N PRO A 134 -10.63 -9.80 2.56
CA PRO A 134 -9.46 -10.54 3.01
C PRO A 134 -8.84 -9.96 4.29
N PHE A 135 -9.18 -8.73 4.66
CA PHE A 135 -8.81 -8.14 5.95
C PHE A 135 -9.40 -8.85 7.17
N MET A 136 -10.39 -9.73 6.96
CA MET A 136 -10.92 -10.60 8.02
C MET A 136 -10.10 -11.88 8.18
N VAL A 137 -9.36 -12.32 7.16
CA VAL A 137 -8.72 -13.65 7.16
C VAL A 137 -7.60 -13.74 8.20
N THR A 138 -6.69 -12.78 8.24
CA THR A 138 -5.59 -12.80 9.23
C THR A 138 -6.09 -12.75 10.67
N PRO A 139 -7.05 -11.89 11.07
CA PRO A 139 -7.62 -11.89 12.42
C PRO A 139 -8.31 -13.20 12.81
N LEU A 140 -8.91 -13.91 11.86
CA LEU A 140 -9.67 -15.14 12.13
C LEU A 140 -8.80 -16.41 12.07
N PHE A 141 -7.84 -16.48 11.16
CA PHE A 141 -7.09 -17.70 10.86
C PHE A 141 -5.58 -17.57 11.10
N GLY A 142 -5.08 -16.36 11.39
CA GLY A 142 -3.67 -16.11 11.60
C GLY A 142 -2.90 -15.73 10.32
N HIS A 143 -1.58 -15.62 10.46
CA HIS A 143 -0.69 -15.21 9.37
C HIS A 143 -0.57 -16.27 8.27
N HIS A 144 -0.66 -15.85 7.03
CA HIS A 144 -0.70 -16.74 5.87
C HIS A 144 -0.08 -16.09 4.61
N LEU A 145 0.09 -16.91 3.57
CA LEU A 145 0.73 -16.52 2.31
C LEU A 145 0.05 -15.35 1.58
N LEU A 146 -1.28 -15.25 1.69
CA LEU A 146 -2.08 -14.21 1.04
C LEU A 146 -2.37 -13.01 1.95
N GLU A 147 -1.72 -12.92 3.10
CA GLU A 147 -1.94 -11.83 4.05
C GLU A 147 -1.89 -10.43 3.40
N PRO A 148 -0.95 -10.09 2.50
CA PRO A 148 -0.91 -8.74 1.90
C PRO A 148 -2.18 -8.33 1.15
N LEU A 149 -3.05 -9.27 0.76
CA LEU A 149 -4.29 -8.97 0.04
C LEU A 149 -5.30 -8.19 0.89
N TRP A 150 -5.12 -8.13 2.24
CA TRP A 150 -6.00 -7.37 3.12
C TRP A 150 -6.16 -5.91 2.66
N SER A 151 -5.08 -5.27 2.23
CA SER A 151 -5.09 -3.87 1.81
C SER A 151 -5.87 -3.65 0.51
N ILE A 152 -5.81 -4.63 -0.41
CA ILE A 152 -6.59 -4.57 -1.65
C ILE A 152 -8.10 -4.62 -1.35
N GLY A 153 -8.51 -5.46 -0.40
CA GLY A 153 -9.89 -5.48 0.07
C GLY A 153 -10.35 -4.13 0.62
N VAL A 154 -9.53 -3.48 1.43
CA VAL A 154 -9.83 -2.15 1.97
C VAL A 154 -9.96 -1.11 0.84
N GLU A 155 -9.06 -1.14 -0.16
CA GLU A 155 -9.15 -0.25 -1.32
C GLU A 155 -10.43 -0.48 -2.12
N GLU A 156 -10.80 -1.74 -2.43
CA GLU A 156 -12.00 -2.06 -3.21
C GLU A 156 -13.27 -1.60 -2.48
N VAL A 157 -13.36 -1.81 -1.16
CA VAL A 157 -14.48 -1.30 -0.36
C VAL A 157 -14.55 0.23 -0.46
N PHE A 158 -13.43 0.94 -0.33
CA PHE A 158 -13.41 2.39 -0.48
C PHE A 158 -13.87 2.82 -1.88
N TYR A 159 -13.43 2.15 -2.96
CA TYR A 159 -13.80 2.52 -4.33
C TYR A 159 -15.28 2.36 -4.61
N ILE A 160 -15.92 1.33 -4.02
CA ILE A 160 -17.37 1.10 -4.15
C ILE A 160 -18.14 2.32 -3.65
N PHE A 161 -17.73 2.92 -2.54
CA PHE A 161 -18.42 4.09 -1.97
C PHE A 161 -17.96 5.41 -2.58
N TRP A 162 -16.66 5.56 -2.89
CA TRP A 162 -16.08 6.84 -3.24
C TRP A 162 -16.52 7.38 -4.61
N ALA A 163 -16.67 6.52 -5.62
CA ALA A 163 -17.10 6.95 -6.94
C ALA A 163 -18.56 7.49 -6.95
N PRO A 164 -19.55 6.82 -6.30
CA PRO A 164 -20.86 7.39 -6.07
C PRO A 164 -20.84 8.71 -5.27
N VAL A 165 -20.03 8.79 -4.23
CA VAL A 165 -19.87 10.02 -3.44
C VAL A 165 -19.44 11.18 -4.33
N VAL A 166 -18.37 11.02 -5.11
CA VAL A 166 -17.88 12.09 -6.01
C VAL A 166 -18.91 12.45 -7.07
N LYS A 167 -19.71 11.49 -7.56
CA LYS A 167 -20.74 11.72 -8.56
C LYS A 167 -21.93 12.49 -7.99
N PHE A 168 -22.53 11.99 -6.92
CA PHE A 168 -23.89 12.41 -6.48
C PHE A 168 -23.86 13.45 -5.38
N VAL A 169 -22.80 13.50 -4.55
CA VAL A 169 -22.76 14.43 -3.42
C VAL A 169 -22.55 15.86 -3.94
N LYS A 170 -23.48 16.75 -3.57
CA LYS A 170 -23.42 18.18 -3.92
C LYS A 170 -22.48 18.98 -3.01
N VAL A 171 -22.14 18.44 -1.85
CA VAL A 171 -21.19 19.05 -0.90
C VAL A 171 -19.77 18.93 -1.45
N SER A 172 -18.92 19.88 -1.08
CA SER A 172 -17.49 19.84 -1.44
C SER A 172 -16.84 18.53 -1.01
N ILE A 173 -16.07 17.91 -1.91
CA ILE A 173 -15.27 16.68 -1.61
C ILE A 173 -14.36 16.89 -0.41
N THR A 174 -13.84 18.10 -0.23
CA THR A 174 -13.05 18.46 0.97
C THR A 174 -13.84 18.24 2.25
N LYS A 175 -15.10 18.69 2.32
CA LYS A 175 -15.95 18.49 3.51
C LYS A 175 -16.23 17.00 3.75
N VAL A 176 -16.50 16.23 2.69
CA VAL A 176 -16.73 14.78 2.81
C VAL A 176 -15.48 14.08 3.34
N ALA A 177 -14.31 14.39 2.80
CA ALA A 177 -13.05 13.80 3.26
C ALA A 177 -12.75 14.15 4.73
N PHE A 178 -12.97 15.39 5.15
CA PHE A 178 -12.86 15.78 6.56
C PHE A 178 -13.87 15.03 7.45
N SER A 179 -15.11 14.84 6.98
CA SER A 179 -16.11 14.06 7.74
C SER A 179 -15.66 12.62 7.94
N ILE A 180 -15.07 11.98 6.93
CA ILE A 180 -14.53 10.62 7.06
C ILE A 180 -13.43 10.57 8.13
N ILE A 181 -12.48 11.51 8.10
CA ILE A 181 -11.40 11.60 9.09
C ILE A 181 -11.96 11.81 10.49
N LEU A 182 -12.91 12.73 10.65
CA LEU A 182 -13.53 13.03 11.94
C LEU A 182 -14.32 11.84 12.50
N ILE A 183 -15.15 11.21 11.66
CA ILE A 183 -15.93 10.02 12.05
C ILE A 183 -14.97 8.90 12.45
N LYS A 184 -13.91 8.64 11.69
CA LYS A 184 -12.91 7.63 12.04
C LYS A 184 -12.25 7.95 13.38
N GLY A 185 -11.86 9.20 13.63
CA GLY A 185 -11.28 9.62 14.92
C GLY A 185 -12.24 9.39 16.11
N ILE A 186 -13.51 9.75 15.93
CA ILE A 186 -14.56 9.51 16.95
C ILE A 186 -14.71 8.00 17.18
N LEU A 187 -14.79 7.20 16.13
CA LEU A 187 -14.93 5.74 16.23
C LEU A 187 -13.71 5.08 16.88
N VAL A 188 -12.49 5.54 16.59
CA VAL A 188 -11.27 5.06 17.30
C VAL A 188 -11.35 5.39 18.77
N TRP A 189 -11.76 6.60 19.12
CA TRP A 189 -11.94 7.00 20.52
C TRP A 189 -13.01 6.19 21.22
N VAL A 190 -14.19 6.00 20.60
CA VAL A 190 -15.27 5.17 21.13
C VAL A 190 -14.83 3.72 21.29
N SER A 191 -14.13 3.15 20.27
CA SER A 191 -13.67 1.75 20.34
C SER A 191 -12.69 1.49 21.48
N HIS A 192 -11.85 2.48 21.78
CA HIS A 192 -10.91 2.36 22.89
C HIS A 192 -11.58 2.22 24.26
N TYR A 193 -12.73 2.85 24.47
CA TYR A 193 -13.44 2.85 25.76
C TYR A 193 -14.53 1.81 25.87
N PHE A 194 -15.18 1.42 24.78
CA PHE A 194 -16.42 0.62 24.81
C PHE A 194 -16.29 -0.77 24.20
N PHE A 195 -15.30 -1.01 23.36
CA PHE A 195 -15.12 -2.28 22.67
C PHE A 195 -13.78 -2.88 23.03
N GLN A 196 -13.79 -4.10 23.60
CA GLN A 196 -12.58 -4.85 23.93
C GLN A 196 -12.38 -6.07 23.04
N ASP A 197 -13.27 -6.30 22.06
CA ASP A 197 -13.14 -7.40 21.13
C ASP A 197 -11.93 -7.21 20.22
N PHE A 198 -10.98 -8.14 20.31
CA PHE A 198 -9.72 -8.11 19.55
C PHE A 198 -9.95 -8.09 18.03
N ILE A 199 -10.88 -8.91 17.52
CA ILE A 199 -11.17 -9.02 16.09
C ILE A 199 -11.74 -7.70 15.58
N PHE A 200 -12.72 -7.14 16.28
CA PHE A 200 -13.33 -5.86 15.93
C PHE A 200 -12.30 -4.72 15.87
N ILE A 201 -11.47 -4.60 16.91
CA ILE A 201 -10.42 -3.57 16.99
C ILE A 201 -9.42 -3.74 15.85
N THR A 202 -8.99 -4.99 15.59
CA THR A 202 -8.00 -5.28 14.53
C THR A 202 -8.53 -4.96 13.16
N VAL A 203 -9.71 -5.42 12.81
CA VAL A 203 -10.36 -5.12 11.51
C VAL A 203 -10.58 -3.62 11.36
N PHE A 204 -11.06 -2.98 12.42
CA PHE A 204 -11.32 -1.54 12.40
C PHE A 204 -10.02 -0.72 12.20
N LYS A 205 -8.89 -1.12 12.80
CA LYS A 205 -7.58 -0.51 12.56
C LYS A 205 -7.10 -0.72 11.12
N GLN A 206 -7.39 -1.86 10.52
CA GLN A 206 -7.02 -2.14 9.11
C GLN A 206 -7.84 -1.31 8.12
N LEU A 207 -9.09 -0.94 8.42
CA LEU A 207 -9.93 -0.10 7.56
C LEU A 207 -9.46 1.37 7.60
N GLN A 208 -8.34 1.67 6.93
CA GLN A 208 -7.67 2.98 6.93
C GLN A 208 -8.29 3.96 5.91
N PHE A 209 -9.61 4.16 5.98
CA PHE A 209 -10.32 5.12 5.10
C PHE A 209 -9.89 6.56 5.30
N GLU A 210 -9.43 6.91 6.50
CA GLU A 210 -8.85 8.23 6.80
C GLU A 210 -7.59 8.52 5.98
N SER A 211 -6.74 7.50 5.72
CA SER A 211 -5.56 7.66 4.87
C SER A 211 -5.94 7.99 3.44
N MET A 212 -6.95 7.30 2.88
CA MET A 212 -7.47 7.61 1.54
C MET A 212 -8.19 8.97 1.52
N ALA A 213 -8.88 9.34 2.60
CA ALA A 213 -9.51 10.67 2.72
C ALA A 213 -8.47 11.80 2.75
N VAL A 214 -7.32 11.61 3.43
CA VAL A 214 -6.19 12.56 3.38
C VAL A 214 -5.68 12.69 1.94
N GLY A 215 -5.53 11.58 1.21
CA GLY A 215 -5.21 11.61 -0.21
C GLY A 215 -6.22 12.41 -1.04
N ALA A 216 -7.52 12.22 -0.76
CA ALA A 216 -8.59 12.96 -1.42
C ALA A 216 -8.56 14.47 -1.16
N LEU A 217 -8.18 14.90 0.07
CA LEU A 217 -7.94 16.32 0.38
C LEU A 217 -6.85 16.92 -0.50
N GLY A 218 -5.72 16.18 -0.65
CA GLY A 218 -4.62 16.59 -1.53
C GLY A 218 -5.06 16.73 -2.99
N ALA A 219 -5.85 15.77 -3.48
CA ALA A 219 -6.40 15.82 -4.85
C ALA A 219 -7.32 17.01 -5.06
N ALA A 220 -8.21 17.30 -4.11
CA ALA A 220 -9.09 18.47 -4.15
C ALA A 220 -8.28 19.78 -4.13
N TRP A 221 -7.23 19.84 -3.31
CA TRP A 221 -6.35 21.01 -3.24
C TRP A 221 -5.61 21.24 -4.57
N VAL A 222 -4.99 20.19 -5.15
CA VAL A 222 -4.30 20.26 -6.46
C VAL A 222 -5.26 20.64 -7.59
N PHE A 223 -6.48 20.13 -7.53
CA PHE A 223 -7.49 20.40 -8.56
C PHE A 223 -7.95 21.84 -8.60
N HIS A 224 -7.99 22.52 -7.46
CA HIS A 224 -8.43 23.92 -7.35
C HIS A 224 -7.30 24.95 -7.41
N ASN A 225 -6.03 24.50 -7.33
CA ASN A 225 -4.88 25.40 -7.30
C ASN A 225 -3.98 25.18 -8.53
N ASN A 226 -3.33 26.25 -8.96
CA ASN A 226 -2.38 26.23 -10.07
C ASN A 226 -0.97 25.79 -9.59
N GLU A 227 -0.08 25.48 -10.52
CA GLU A 227 1.32 25.13 -10.22
C GLU A 227 2.06 26.19 -9.40
N LYS A 228 1.69 27.47 -9.54
CA LYS A 228 2.23 28.57 -8.74
C LYS A 228 2.00 28.41 -7.23
N ALA A 229 0.95 27.71 -6.80
CA ALA A 229 0.68 27.44 -5.39
C ALA A 229 1.81 26.62 -4.73
N PHE A 230 2.49 25.73 -5.49
CA PHE A 230 3.62 24.95 -4.98
C PHE A 230 4.90 25.78 -4.79
N THR A 231 5.04 26.88 -5.48
CA THR A 231 6.21 27.78 -5.34
C THR A 231 6.01 28.82 -4.25
N SER A 232 4.77 29.19 -3.94
CA SER A 232 4.44 30.22 -2.97
C SER A 232 4.11 29.68 -1.58
N PHE A 233 3.67 28.41 -1.47
CA PHE A 233 3.29 27.84 -0.18
C PHE A 233 4.51 27.42 0.63
N PHE A 234 4.63 27.90 1.87
CA PHE A 234 5.83 27.76 2.70
C PHE A 234 6.31 26.30 2.90
N LEU A 235 5.37 25.32 2.91
CA LEU A 235 5.72 23.90 3.06
C LEU A 235 6.56 23.34 1.92
N PHE A 236 6.63 24.01 0.76
CA PHE A 236 7.41 23.58 -0.40
C PHE A 236 8.70 24.37 -0.58
N ASN A 237 9.03 25.31 0.31
CA ASN A 237 10.32 25.96 0.31
C ASN A 237 11.45 25.01 0.74
N ARG A 238 12.69 25.35 0.45
CA ARG A 238 13.86 24.49 0.68
C ARG A 238 14.04 24.10 2.15
N PHE A 239 13.81 25.03 3.08
CA PHE A 239 13.97 24.77 4.51
C PHE A 239 12.90 23.75 4.99
N SER A 240 11.63 23.99 4.66
CA SER A 240 10.55 23.06 5.03
C SER A 240 10.75 21.68 4.42
N GLN A 241 11.26 21.59 3.18
CA GLN A 241 11.61 20.30 2.58
C GLN A 241 12.65 19.54 3.38
N ILE A 242 13.74 20.20 3.81
CA ILE A 242 14.78 19.55 4.62
C ILE A 242 14.17 19.04 5.92
N VAL A 243 13.40 19.86 6.64
CA VAL A 243 12.72 19.47 7.89
C VAL A 243 11.79 18.27 7.68
N LEU A 244 10.91 18.33 6.69
CA LEU A 244 9.90 17.27 6.47
C LEU A 244 10.53 15.98 5.94
N PHE A 245 11.57 16.05 5.09
CA PHE A 245 12.34 14.87 4.73
C PHE A 245 13.11 14.27 5.92
N SER A 246 13.60 15.09 6.82
CA SER A 246 14.21 14.61 8.07
C SER A 246 13.20 13.86 8.94
N PHE A 247 11.95 14.33 9.04
CA PHE A 247 10.88 13.58 9.71
C PHE A 247 10.59 12.23 9.04
N VAL A 248 10.54 12.17 7.69
CA VAL A 248 10.40 10.89 6.96
C VAL A 248 11.57 9.97 7.27
N PHE A 249 12.81 10.48 7.26
CA PHE A 249 14.00 9.70 7.56
C PHE A 249 13.99 9.18 9.01
N ILE A 250 13.72 10.04 9.98
CA ILE A 250 13.61 9.65 11.41
C ILE A 250 12.53 8.58 11.58
N ARG A 251 11.35 8.76 10.93
CA ARG A 251 10.27 7.79 11.00
C ARG A 251 10.67 6.42 10.44
N LEU A 252 11.44 6.38 9.37
CA LEU A 252 11.85 5.12 8.74
C LEU A 252 12.96 4.39 9.50
N PHE A 253 13.91 5.13 10.08
CA PHE A 253 15.13 4.53 10.60
C PHE A 253 15.22 4.49 12.12
N PHE A 254 14.49 5.33 12.84
CA PHE A 254 14.67 5.52 14.28
C PHE A 254 13.40 5.39 15.12
N VAL A 255 12.25 5.09 14.52
CA VAL A 255 10.97 5.09 15.24
C VAL A 255 10.95 4.06 16.38
N ASP A 256 11.42 2.84 16.16
CA ASP A 256 11.41 1.81 17.19
C ASP A 256 12.32 2.19 18.38
N TYR A 257 13.48 2.77 18.07
CA TYR A 257 14.37 3.34 19.10
C TYR A 257 13.67 4.46 19.89
N LEU A 258 12.98 5.38 19.21
CA LEU A 258 12.25 6.46 19.89
C LEU A 258 11.10 5.92 20.76
N VAL A 259 10.39 4.90 20.30
CA VAL A 259 9.33 4.24 21.09
C VAL A 259 9.91 3.56 22.32
N GLU A 260 11.04 2.88 22.20
CA GLU A 260 11.69 2.16 23.28
C GLU A 260 12.28 3.10 24.36
N TYR A 261 12.95 4.17 23.94
CA TYR A 261 13.73 5.02 24.87
C TYR A 261 13.05 6.36 25.25
N SER A 262 11.90 6.71 24.66
CA SER A 262 11.16 7.92 24.99
C SER A 262 9.73 7.62 25.42
N PRO A 263 9.40 7.66 26.72
CA PRO A 263 8.03 7.44 27.21
C PRO A 263 7.00 8.40 26.58
N LEU A 264 7.40 9.65 26.34
CA LEU A 264 6.54 10.63 25.67
C LEU A 264 6.25 10.22 24.24
N PHE A 265 7.27 9.79 23.49
CA PHE A 265 7.08 9.36 22.10
C PHE A 265 6.27 8.08 22.03
N SER A 266 6.51 7.12 22.91
CA SER A 266 5.72 5.89 23.02
C SER A 266 4.23 6.19 23.27
N ALA A 267 3.91 7.13 24.16
CA ALA A 267 2.53 7.53 24.43
C ALA A 267 1.83 8.18 23.24
N ILE A 268 2.58 8.85 22.36
CA ILE A 268 2.02 9.55 21.18
C ILE A 268 1.95 8.62 19.95
N HIS A 269 2.92 7.71 19.81
CA HIS A 269 3.14 6.91 18.60
C HIS A 269 1.90 6.12 18.14
N ASP A 270 1.18 5.51 19.10
CA ASP A 270 0.00 4.68 18.78
C ASP A 270 -1.32 5.47 18.72
N THR A 271 -1.24 6.80 18.85
CA THR A 271 -2.44 7.65 18.77
C THR A 271 -2.94 7.84 17.34
N PHE A 272 -4.25 7.99 17.18
CA PHE A 272 -4.86 8.35 15.91
C PHE A 272 -4.29 9.68 15.34
N ALA A 273 -4.00 10.64 16.20
CA ALA A 273 -3.42 11.93 15.80
C ALA A 273 -2.04 11.77 15.16
N PHE A 274 -1.19 10.89 15.71
CA PHE A 274 0.13 10.61 15.13
C PHE A 274 0.01 9.90 13.78
N HIS A 275 -0.86 8.89 13.66
CA HIS A 275 -1.14 8.24 12.38
C HIS A 275 -1.65 9.24 11.33
N LEU A 276 -2.53 10.14 11.72
CA LEU A 276 -3.03 11.20 10.84
C LEU A 276 -1.91 12.16 10.41
N PHE A 277 -1.03 12.56 11.32
CA PHE A 277 0.16 13.35 11.01
C PHE A 277 1.04 12.67 9.95
N ILE A 278 1.30 11.38 10.11
CA ILE A 278 2.08 10.59 9.13
C ILE A 278 1.37 10.53 7.76
N ASN A 279 0.05 10.40 7.73
CA ASN A 279 -0.71 10.44 6.48
C ASN A 279 -0.59 11.80 5.77
N PHE A 280 -0.63 12.91 6.50
CA PHE A 280 -0.37 14.24 5.93
C PHE A 280 1.08 14.42 5.47
N LEU A 281 2.05 13.85 6.19
CA LEU A 281 3.45 13.82 5.76
C LEU A 281 3.62 13.05 4.45
N PHE A 282 2.92 11.92 4.27
CA PHE A 282 2.88 11.19 3.01
C PHE A 282 2.21 11.96 1.89
N LEU A 283 1.10 12.61 2.18
CA LEU A 283 0.47 13.50 1.20
C LEU A 283 1.44 14.59 0.76
N TRP A 284 2.11 15.25 1.71
CA TRP A 284 3.13 16.25 1.39
C TRP A 284 4.25 15.65 0.54
N LEU A 285 4.77 14.46 0.88
CA LEU A 285 5.80 13.77 0.11
C LEU A 285 5.37 13.51 -1.35
N ILE A 286 4.14 13.01 -1.54
CA ILE A 286 3.55 12.79 -2.86
C ILE A 286 3.50 14.10 -3.64
N LEU A 287 2.97 15.16 -3.04
CA LEU A 287 2.82 16.47 -3.68
C LEU A 287 4.17 17.12 -3.97
N ASN A 288 5.11 17.05 -3.02
CA ASN A 288 6.43 17.65 -3.20
C ASN A 288 7.22 16.97 -4.32
N VAL A 289 7.25 15.63 -4.36
CA VAL A 289 8.00 14.90 -5.39
C VAL A 289 7.33 15.02 -6.76
N SER A 290 5.99 15.01 -6.83
CA SER A 290 5.28 14.93 -8.11
C SER A 290 4.87 16.27 -8.72
N MET A 291 4.75 17.33 -7.92
CA MET A 291 4.21 18.63 -8.38
C MET A 291 5.15 19.80 -8.13
N ASN A 292 6.05 19.73 -7.13
CA ASN A 292 6.95 20.83 -6.84
C ASN A 292 8.16 20.81 -7.78
N VAL A 293 8.24 21.80 -8.67
CA VAL A 293 9.38 21.97 -9.58
C VAL A 293 10.70 22.24 -8.86
N ASN A 294 10.63 22.78 -7.63
CA ASN A 294 11.77 23.08 -6.77
C ASN A 294 12.05 21.97 -5.75
N SER A 295 11.53 20.74 -5.98
CA SER A 295 11.82 19.61 -5.11
C SER A 295 13.33 19.33 -5.06
N ILE A 296 13.85 19.20 -3.83
CA ILE A 296 15.27 18.82 -3.61
C ILE A 296 15.53 17.34 -3.94
N ILE A 297 14.47 16.51 -3.97
CA ILE A 297 14.56 15.10 -4.36
C ILE A 297 13.87 14.92 -5.70
N ARG A 298 14.62 14.43 -6.69
CA ARG A 298 14.12 14.10 -8.03
C ARG A 298 14.24 12.60 -8.24
N LEU A 299 13.11 11.95 -8.42
CA LEU A 299 13.00 10.48 -8.54
C LEU A 299 12.68 10.05 -9.99
N GLU A 300 13.19 10.78 -10.96
CA GLU A 300 12.94 10.52 -12.38
C GLU A 300 14.11 9.76 -13.00
N SER A 301 14.00 8.43 -13.10
CA SER A 301 14.91 7.61 -13.88
C SER A 301 14.13 6.51 -14.63
N ARG A 302 14.69 6.01 -15.74
CA ARG A 302 14.07 4.91 -16.50
C ARG A 302 13.90 3.65 -15.65
N VAL A 303 14.90 3.35 -14.84
CA VAL A 303 14.88 2.17 -13.95
C VAL A 303 13.79 2.32 -12.88
N LEU A 304 13.74 3.46 -12.17
CA LEU A 304 12.71 3.70 -11.15
C LEU A 304 11.30 3.74 -11.74
N ASN A 305 11.14 4.24 -12.95
CA ASN A 305 9.85 4.22 -13.63
C ASN A 305 9.42 2.79 -13.96
N LEU A 306 10.32 1.96 -14.50
CA LEU A 306 10.04 0.54 -14.78
C LEU A 306 9.67 -0.21 -13.49
N LEU A 307 10.48 -0.07 -12.44
CA LEU A 307 10.23 -0.72 -11.14
C LEU A 307 8.90 -0.26 -10.52
N GLY A 308 8.56 1.02 -10.68
CA GLY A 308 7.27 1.56 -10.24
C GLY A 308 6.08 1.07 -11.05
N GLU A 309 6.24 0.80 -12.33
CA GLU A 309 5.19 0.21 -13.17
C GLU A 309 4.83 -1.21 -12.74
N ILE A 310 5.83 -1.99 -12.29
CA ILE A 310 5.65 -3.35 -11.77
C ILE A 310 5.44 -3.42 -10.25
N SER A 311 5.39 -2.26 -9.55
CA SER A 311 5.28 -2.20 -8.08
C SER A 311 4.04 -2.91 -7.54
N TYR A 312 2.95 -2.96 -8.30
CA TYR A 312 1.76 -3.73 -7.95
C TYR A 312 2.07 -5.23 -7.93
N GLY A 313 2.72 -5.75 -8.96
CA GLY A 313 3.20 -7.14 -8.98
C GLY A 313 4.19 -7.43 -7.85
N ILE A 314 5.15 -6.52 -7.59
CA ILE A 314 6.10 -6.66 -6.46
C ILE A 314 5.34 -6.82 -5.14
N TYR A 315 4.35 -5.96 -4.89
CA TYR A 315 3.49 -6.04 -3.71
C TYR A 315 2.69 -7.34 -3.66
N MET A 316 2.22 -7.84 -4.78
CA MET A 316 1.36 -9.02 -4.85
C MET A 316 2.15 -10.35 -4.70
N TYR A 317 3.30 -10.48 -5.36
CA TYR A 317 4.05 -11.76 -5.43
C TYR A 317 5.06 -11.98 -4.31
N HIS A 318 5.47 -10.93 -3.58
CA HIS A 318 6.63 -11.05 -2.66
C HIS A 318 6.49 -12.17 -1.63
N MET A 319 5.30 -12.40 -1.06
CA MET A 319 5.12 -13.46 -0.07
C MET A 319 5.35 -14.86 -0.66
N ILE A 320 4.87 -15.09 -1.89
CA ILE A 320 5.09 -16.36 -2.60
C ILE A 320 6.59 -16.56 -2.84
N VAL A 321 7.30 -15.51 -3.26
CA VAL A 321 8.74 -15.58 -3.51
C VAL A 321 9.52 -15.79 -2.21
N ILE A 322 9.20 -15.05 -1.14
CA ILE A 322 9.82 -15.22 0.18
C ILE A 322 9.62 -16.66 0.67
N PHE A 323 8.39 -17.17 0.61
CA PHE A 323 8.07 -18.55 0.97
C PHE A 323 8.90 -19.55 0.15
N SER A 324 9.00 -19.36 -1.17
CA SER A 324 9.78 -20.24 -2.05
C SER A 324 11.28 -20.19 -1.70
N VAL A 325 11.84 -19.01 -1.45
CA VAL A 325 13.24 -18.87 -1.05
C VAL A 325 13.51 -19.60 0.28
N ILE A 326 12.64 -19.47 1.25
CA ILE A 326 12.77 -20.20 2.52
C ILE A 326 12.63 -21.70 2.28
N LEU A 327 11.63 -22.14 1.53
CA LEU A 327 11.39 -23.55 1.26
C LEU A 327 12.62 -24.26 0.65
N PHE A 328 13.30 -23.61 -0.27
CA PHE A 328 14.43 -24.23 -0.99
C PHE A 328 15.81 -23.95 -0.38
N PHE A 329 15.97 -22.86 0.37
CA PHE A 329 17.29 -22.39 0.79
C PHE A 329 17.46 -22.25 2.31
N ARG A 330 16.44 -22.57 3.14
CA ARG A 330 16.49 -22.38 4.60
C ARG A 330 17.74 -23.00 5.23
N ASP A 331 17.98 -24.28 4.99
CA ASP A 331 19.08 -25.01 5.64
C ASP A 331 20.46 -24.52 5.16
N PHE A 332 20.57 -24.19 3.88
CA PHE A 332 21.77 -23.54 3.33
C PHE A 332 22.02 -22.18 4.01
N LEU A 333 20.98 -21.33 4.14
CA LEU A 333 21.09 -20.02 4.77
C LEU A 333 21.41 -20.12 6.28
N ALA A 334 20.93 -21.15 6.95
CA ALA A 334 21.25 -21.42 8.35
C ALA A 334 22.69 -21.92 8.55
N GLY A 335 23.27 -22.56 7.54
CA GLY A 335 24.61 -23.15 7.59
C GLY A 335 25.76 -22.20 7.25
N ILE A 336 25.49 -20.98 6.78
CA ILE A 336 26.52 -20.00 6.39
C ILE A 336 26.55 -18.81 7.35
N ASP A 337 27.57 -17.93 7.22
CA ASP A 337 27.66 -16.73 8.05
C ASP A 337 26.47 -15.77 7.84
N LYS A 338 26.11 -15.03 8.89
CA LYS A 338 24.92 -14.16 8.97
C LYS A 338 24.88 -13.08 7.89
N ILE A 339 26.04 -12.54 7.50
CA ILE A 339 26.14 -11.46 6.51
C ILE A 339 25.87 -12.03 5.13
N SER A 340 26.60 -13.08 4.73
CA SER A 340 26.40 -13.77 3.45
C SER A 340 24.97 -14.31 3.31
N ALA A 341 24.43 -14.94 4.36
CA ALA A 341 23.04 -15.40 4.39
C ALA A 341 22.05 -14.27 4.10
N THR A 342 22.27 -13.10 4.70
CA THR A 342 21.40 -11.93 4.50
C THR A 342 21.46 -11.41 3.07
N PHE A 343 22.68 -11.25 2.51
CA PHE A 343 22.83 -10.79 1.12
C PHE A 343 22.24 -11.77 0.11
N ILE A 344 22.50 -13.06 0.26
CA ILE A 344 21.97 -14.12 -0.62
C ILE A 344 20.45 -14.16 -0.54
N PHE A 345 19.89 -14.14 0.67
CA PHE A 345 18.45 -14.14 0.88
C PHE A 345 17.77 -12.96 0.17
N TYR A 346 18.23 -11.73 0.42
CA TYR A 346 17.64 -10.56 -0.22
C TYR A 346 17.89 -10.51 -1.72
N PHE A 347 19.02 -11.00 -2.21
CA PHE A 347 19.26 -11.12 -3.64
C PHE A 347 18.20 -12.00 -4.31
N PHE A 348 17.92 -13.19 -3.78
CA PHE A 348 16.88 -14.07 -4.35
C PHE A 348 15.47 -13.51 -4.16
N VAL A 349 15.16 -12.93 -3.02
CA VAL A 349 13.83 -12.34 -2.77
C VAL A 349 13.56 -11.18 -3.74
N PHE A 350 14.47 -10.22 -3.87
CA PHE A 350 14.25 -9.07 -4.75
C PHE A 350 14.34 -9.44 -6.23
N SER A 351 15.36 -10.20 -6.65
CA SER A 351 15.49 -10.61 -8.05
C SER A 351 14.32 -11.48 -8.49
N GLY A 352 13.93 -12.45 -7.67
CA GLY A 352 12.76 -13.31 -7.94
C GLY A 352 11.45 -12.53 -8.00
N THR A 353 11.22 -11.65 -7.03
CA THR A 353 9.99 -10.83 -6.99
C THR A 353 9.93 -9.88 -8.19
N ILE A 354 11.02 -9.20 -8.54
CA ILE A 354 11.08 -8.29 -9.69
C ILE A 354 10.87 -9.08 -10.99
N LEU A 355 11.53 -10.24 -11.15
CA LEU A 355 11.41 -11.09 -12.33
C LEU A 355 9.97 -11.57 -12.53
N VAL A 356 9.35 -12.17 -11.50
CA VAL A 356 7.96 -12.65 -11.58
C VAL A 356 7.00 -11.51 -11.85
N SER A 357 7.19 -10.36 -11.20
CA SER A 357 6.35 -9.18 -11.41
C SER A 357 6.47 -8.62 -12.83
N TYR A 358 7.68 -8.60 -13.38
CA TYR A 358 7.93 -8.15 -14.76
C TYR A 358 7.29 -9.10 -15.78
N LEU A 359 7.46 -10.41 -15.59
CA LEU A 359 6.84 -11.43 -16.46
C LEU A 359 5.32 -11.38 -16.37
N SER A 360 4.77 -11.31 -15.16
CA SER A 360 3.33 -11.15 -14.95
C SER A 360 2.79 -9.90 -15.63
N LYS A 361 3.45 -8.76 -15.45
CA LYS A 361 3.07 -7.51 -16.09
C LYS A 361 2.99 -7.66 -17.60
N ARG A 362 4.04 -8.21 -18.22
CA ARG A 362 4.18 -8.32 -19.68
C ARG A 362 3.23 -9.34 -20.32
N PHE A 363 3.07 -10.52 -19.69
CA PHE A 363 2.38 -11.66 -20.30
C PHE A 363 0.95 -11.85 -19.80
N PHE A 364 0.62 -11.30 -18.63
CA PHE A 364 -0.70 -11.47 -18.03
C PHE A 364 -1.44 -10.15 -17.85
N GLU A 365 -0.89 -9.20 -17.07
CA GLU A 365 -1.61 -7.98 -16.71
C GLU A 365 -1.83 -7.05 -17.91
N ASP A 366 -0.86 -6.90 -18.81
CA ASP A 366 -0.95 -6.00 -19.97
C ASP A 366 -2.08 -6.39 -20.92
N TYR A 367 -2.47 -7.67 -21.00
CA TYR A 367 -3.65 -8.09 -21.74
C TYR A 367 -4.92 -7.37 -21.23
N PHE A 368 -5.16 -7.40 -19.93
CA PHE A 368 -6.31 -6.74 -19.30
C PHE A 368 -6.20 -5.21 -19.33
N LEU A 369 -4.99 -4.68 -19.15
CA LEU A 369 -4.75 -3.24 -19.19
C LEU A 369 -4.98 -2.65 -20.60
N ASN A 370 -4.71 -3.40 -21.65
CA ASN A 370 -5.03 -3.00 -23.03
C ASN A 370 -6.54 -2.94 -23.27
N LEU A 371 -7.31 -3.87 -22.70
CA LEU A 371 -8.78 -3.79 -22.73
C LEU A 371 -9.31 -2.54 -22.02
N LYS A 372 -8.65 -2.09 -20.97
CA LYS A 372 -8.98 -0.87 -20.23
C LYS A 372 -8.97 0.39 -21.10
N SER A 373 -8.19 0.43 -22.18
CA SER A 373 -8.12 1.58 -23.09
C SER A 373 -9.48 1.91 -23.71
N LYS A 374 -10.35 0.91 -23.91
CA LYS A 374 -11.72 1.05 -24.43
C LYS A 374 -12.65 1.84 -23.48
N TYR A 375 -12.28 1.98 -22.21
CA TYR A 375 -13.06 2.67 -21.18
C TYR A 375 -12.42 4.01 -20.75
N ARG A 376 -11.43 4.53 -21.52
CA ARG A 376 -10.89 5.88 -21.30
C ARG A 376 -11.97 6.93 -21.58
N VAL A 377 -11.94 8.02 -20.81
CA VAL A 377 -12.80 9.20 -20.96
C VAL A 377 -12.08 10.26 -21.79
#